data_2bfa95d3acae724f7129ee91b44e22d8
#
_entry.id   2bfa95d3acae724f7129ee91b44e22d8
#
_cell.length_a   1.000
_cell.length_b   1.000
_cell.length_c   1.000
_cell.angle_alpha   90.00
_cell.angle_beta   90.00
_cell.angle_gamma   90.00
#
_symmetry.space_group_name_H-M   'P 1'
#
loop_
_entity.id
_entity.type
_entity.pdbx_description
1 polymer ?
#
loop_
_entity_poly.entity_id
_entity_poly.type
_entity_poly.pdbx_seq_one_letter_code
_entity_poly.pdbx_strand_id
1 'polypeptide(L)'
;AHSFYPGKNLGALGDAGAITTDDASLADLCRALGNYGSSRKYVFPYKGRNSRMDEIQAAVLSVKLRYLDADNRRRRQIATYYAQHISNPKVMFPGAEAWLRGDVDHVFHIFPVLCACRNELQEYLKQKGIGTMIHYPIPPHQQDCYPEWHTLSLPITERIHREELSIPCNQTMTDEEVRYVVEAINFFLMTA
;
A
#
# COMPACT_ATOMS: atom_id res chain seq x y z
N ALA A 1 -5.50 -8.82 10.81
CA ALA A 1 -4.80 -9.61 9.79
C ALA A 1 -3.75 -8.74 9.10
N HIS A 2 -2.61 -9.33 8.76
CA HIS A 2 -1.48 -8.67 8.12
C HIS A 2 -1.21 -9.33 6.77
N SER A 3 -0.91 -8.52 5.76
CA SER A 3 -0.42 -8.99 4.47
C SER A 3 1.11 -8.83 4.44
N PHE A 4 1.80 -9.87 4.02
CA PHE A 4 3.25 -9.84 3.75
C PHE A 4 3.54 -10.07 2.26
N TYR A 5 2.60 -9.70 1.39
CA TYR A 5 2.85 -9.69 -0.05
C TYR A 5 4.16 -8.93 -0.37
N PRO A 6 4.97 -9.36 -1.35
CA PRO A 6 6.31 -8.82 -1.59
C PRO A 6 6.44 -7.30 -1.64
N GLY A 7 5.42 -6.60 -2.12
CA GLY A 7 5.40 -5.14 -2.18
C GLY A 7 5.14 -4.43 -0.83
N LYS A 8 4.80 -5.15 0.25
CA LYS A 8 4.54 -4.54 1.56
C LYS A 8 5.83 -4.07 2.23
N ASN A 9 5.73 -3.11 3.17
CA ASN A 9 6.89 -2.64 3.94
C ASN A 9 7.62 -3.81 4.60
N LEU A 10 6.87 -4.76 5.16
CA LEU A 10 7.37 -6.06 5.56
C LEU A 10 6.86 -7.11 4.56
N GLY A 11 7.56 -7.26 3.44
CA GLY A 11 7.21 -8.19 2.36
C GLY A 11 8.03 -9.47 2.40
N ALA A 12 7.36 -10.61 2.22
CA ALA A 12 7.99 -11.91 1.96
C ALA A 12 8.52 -11.99 0.51
N LEU A 13 9.03 -13.14 0.08
CA LEU A 13 9.45 -13.40 -1.30
C LEU A 13 8.30 -13.95 -2.18
N GLY A 14 7.12 -14.14 -1.59
CA GLY A 14 5.89 -14.60 -2.24
C GLY A 14 4.69 -14.29 -1.36
N ASP A 15 3.55 -14.93 -1.64
CA ASP A 15 2.34 -14.72 -0.83
C ASP A 15 2.55 -15.19 0.60
N ALA A 16 2.26 -14.30 1.54
CA ALA A 16 2.31 -14.58 2.97
C ALA A 16 1.41 -13.61 3.75
N GLY A 17 1.00 -14.01 4.94
CA GLY A 17 0.22 -13.19 5.85
C GLY A 17 0.20 -13.76 7.25
N ALA A 18 -0.31 -12.99 8.20
CA ALA A 18 -0.50 -13.42 9.58
C ALA A 18 -1.77 -12.85 10.18
N ILE A 19 -2.25 -13.51 11.22
CA ILE A 19 -3.30 -13.02 12.11
C ILE A 19 -2.69 -12.84 13.48
N THR A 20 -2.89 -11.68 14.10
CA THR A 20 -2.54 -11.42 15.49
C THR A 20 -3.81 -11.16 16.28
N THR A 21 -3.90 -11.70 17.48
CA THR A 21 -5.05 -11.54 18.38
C THR A 21 -4.63 -11.87 19.82
N ASP A 22 -5.27 -11.21 20.79
CA ASP A 22 -5.16 -11.53 22.22
C ASP A 22 -6.22 -12.56 22.66
N ASP A 23 -7.18 -12.91 21.77
CA ASP A 23 -8.15 -13.98 21.99
C ASP A 23 -7.54 -15.34 21.63
N ALA A 24 -7.23 -16.13 22.65
CA ALA A 24 -6.65 -17.47 22.49
C ALA A 24 -7.59 -18.43 21.72
N SER A 25 -8.90 -18.34 21.93
CA SER A 25 -9.88 -19.19 21.24
C SER A 25 -9.92 -18.89 19.75
N LEU A 26 -9.87 -17.60 19.39
CA LEU A 26 -9.78 -17.16 17.98
C LEU A 26 -8.44 -17.59 17.36
N ALA A 27 -7.33 -17.50 18.09
CA ALA A 27 -6.02 -17.95 17.61
C ALA A 27 -6.03 -19.46 17.29
N ASP A 28 -6.59 -20.29 18.18
CA ASP A 28 -6.70 -21.72 17.97
C ASP A 28 -7.62 -22.09 16.83
N LEU A 29 -8.76 -21.40 16.68
CA LEU A 29 -9.65 -21.57 15.55
C LEU A 29 -8.96 -21.22 14.23
N CYS A 30 -8.24 -20.10 14.16
CA CYS A 30 -7.49 -19.69 12.96
C CYS A 30 -6.43 -20.72 12.59
N ARG A 31 -5.67 -21.23 13.56
CA ARG A 31 -4.69 -22.31 13.33
C ARG A 31 -5.33 -23.57 12.78
N ALA A 32 -6.47 -23.99 13.35
CA ALA A 32 -7.20 -25.15 12.87
C ALA A 32 -7.70 -24.94 11.45
N LEU A 33 -8.34 -23.80 11.16
CA LEU A 33 -8.88 -23.48 9.82
C LEU A 33 -7.79 -23.41 8.76
N GLY A 34 -6.61 -22.84 9.09
CA GLY A 34 -5.45 -22.78 8.20
C GLY A 34 -4.76 -24.14 7.98
N ASN A 35 -5.09 -25.14 8.80
CA ASN A 35 -4.54 -26.50 8.73
C ASN A 35 -5.64 -27.54 8.51
N TYR A 36 -6.39 -27.41 7.41
CA TYR A 36 -7.48 -28.30 7.01
C TYR A 36 -8.65 -28.41 8.01
N GLY A 37 -8.74 -27.53 9.00
CA GLY A 37 -9.69 -27.61 10.10
C GLY A 37 -9.26 -28.57 11.23
N SER A 38 -7.99 -28.95 11.27
CA SER A 38 -7.46 -29.92 12.21
C SER A 38 -7.09 -29.28 13.56
N SER A 39 -7.65 -29.80 14.65
CA SER A 39 -7.28 -29.43 16.02
C SER A 39 -6.14 -30.31 16.58
N ARG A 40 -6.04 -31.54 16.10
CA ARG A 40 -4.97 -32.49 16.37
C ARG A 40 -4.87 -33.49 15.22
N LYS A 41 -3.76 -34.20 15.11
CA LYS A 41 -3.49 -35.12 14.00
C LYS A 41 -4.68 -36.05 13.72
N TYR A 42 -5.20 -35.99 12.48
CA TYR A 42 -6.35 -36.75 11.97
C TYR A 42 -7.72 -36.46 12.62
N VAL A 43 -7.85 -35.36 13.38
CA VAL A 43 -9.13 -34.91 13.93
C VAL A 43 -9.48 -33.55 13.38
N PHE A 44 -10.61 -33.45 12.65
CA PHE A 44 -11.02 -32.29 11.88
C PHE A 44 -12.40 -31.78 12.35
N PRO A 45 -12.46 -30.99 13.44
CA PRO A 45 -13.73 -30.43 13.91
C PRO A 45 -14.27 -29.33 13.00
N TYR A 46 -13.45 -28.77 12.10
CA TYR A 46 -13.85 -27.68 11.22
C TYR A 46 -13.56 -27.99 9.76
N LYS A 47 -14.28 -27.32 8.85
CA LYS A 47 -13.98 -27.31 7.41
C LYS A 47 -12.93 -26.23 7.15
N GLY A 48 -11.66 -26.59 7.05
CA GLY A 48 -10.56 -25.67 6.81
C GLY A 48 -9.87 -25.89 5.47
N ARG A 49 -8.82 -25.12 5.25
CA ARG A 49 -7.97 -25.15 4.04
C ARG A 49 -6.51 -25.33 4.43
N ASN A 50 -5.64 -25.59 3.47
CA ASN A 50 -4.22 -25.39 3.65
C ASN A 50 -3.91 -23.90 3.40
N SER A 51 -3.67 -23.15 4.48
CA SER A 51 -3.32 -21.73 4.47
C SER A 51 -2.22 -21.49 5.50
N ARG A 52 -1.10 -22.15 5.30
CA ARG A 52 0.10 -22.07 6.15
C ARG A 52 1.16 -21.27 5.44
N MET A 53 1.89 -20.43 6.19
CA MET A 53 3.08 -19.78 5.67
C MET A 53 4.21 -20.81 5.54
N ASP A 54 4.92 -20.80 4.42
CA ASP A 54 6.13 -21.61 4.25
C ASP A 54 7.25 -21.10 5.15
N GLU A 55 8.03 -22.01 5.70
CA GLU A 55 9.13 -21.70 6.64
C GLU A 55 10.19 -20.78 6.01
N ILE A 56 10.42 -20.88 4.70
CA ILE A 56 11.34 -19.99 3.97
C ILE A 56 10.82 -18.55 4.04
N GLN A 57 9.52 -18.33 3.83
CA GLN A 57 8.91 -17.00 3.92
C GLN A 57 9.02 -16.46 5.36
N ALA A 58 8.74 -17.29 6.35
CA ALA A 58 8.87 -16.92 7.75
C ALA A 58 10.32 -16.56 8.13
N ALA A 59 11.31 -17.28 7.61
CA ALA A 59 12.73 -16.99 7.84
C ALA A 59 13.13 -15.62 7.24
N VAL A 60 12.72 -15.34 6.00
CA VAL A 60 12.94 -14.03 5.34
C VAL A 60 12.29 -12.90 6.12
N LEU A 61 11.03 -13.07 6.53
CA LEU A 61 10.30 -12.08 7.31
C LEU A 61 10.95 -11.82 8.65
N SER A 62 11.47 -12.87 9.34
CA SER A 62 12.18 -12.74 10.60
C SER A 62 13.45 -11.92 10.50
N VAL A 63 14.15 -11.97 9.37
CA VAL A 63 15.31 -11.11 9.09
C VAL A 63 14.84 -9.67 8.84
N LYS A 64 13.88 -9.47 7.93
CA LYS A 64 13.40 -8.14 7.51
C LYS A 64 12.72 -7.37 8.65
N LEU A 65 12.03 -8.08 9.56
CA LEU A 65 11.35 -7.47 10.70
C LEU A 65 12.31 -6.64 11.57
N ARG A 66 13.59 -7.04 11.67
CA ARG A 66 14.60 -6.29 12.45
C ARG A 66 14.90 -4.90 11.88
N TYR A 67 14.64 -4.68 10.61
CA TYR A 67 14.90 -3.42 9.91
C TYR A 67 13.62 -2.59 9.69
N LEU A 68 12.44 -3.15 9.96
CA LEU A 68 11.14 -2.55 9.61
C LEU A 68 10.98 -1.13 10.17
N ASP A 69 11.39 -0.87 11.42
CA ASP A 69 11.25 0.46 12.02
C ASP A 69 12.16 1.49 11.35
N ALA A 70 13.38 1.09 10.94
CA ALA A 70 14.28 1.95 10.19
C ALA A 70 13.73 2.25 8.80
N ASP A 71 13.21 1.24 8.11
CA ASP A 71 12.59 1.36 6.79
C ASP A 71 11.35 2.27 6.84
N ASN A 72 10.51 2.12 7.85
CA ASN A 72 9.33 2.97 8.04
C ASN A 72 9.73 4.42 8.37
N ARG A 73 10.79 4.64 9.17
CA ARG A 73 11.32 6.01 9.39
C ARG A 73 11.78 6.63 8.09
N ARG A 74 12.50 5.89 7.22
CA ARG A 74 12.95 6.40 5.93
C ARG A 74 11.77 6.78 5.03
N ARG A 75 10.74 5.94 4.95
CA ARG A 75 9.52 6.24 4.20
C ARG A 75 8.82 7.51 4.70
N ARG A 76 8.74 7.72 6.03
CA ARG A 76 8.20 8.95 6.61
C ARG A 76 9.04 10.18 6.25
N GLN A 77 10.38 10.06 6.24
CA GLN A 77 11.26 11.15 5.82
C GLN A 77 10.99 11.55 4.36
N ILE A 78 10.89 10.57 3.45
CA ILE A 78 10.56 10.80 2.04
C ILE A 78 9.20 11.49 1.92
N ALA A 79 8.18 10.97 2.60
CA ALA A 79 6.83 11.52 2.59
C ALA A 79 6.79 12.98 3.06
N THR A 80 7.49 13.27 4.16
CA THR A 80 7.61 14.63 4.69
C THR A 80 8.32 15.54 3.70
N TYR A 81 9.40 15.07 3.08
CA TYR A 81 10.13 15.83 2.06
C TYR A 81 9.23 16.16 0.86
N TYR A 82 8.45 15.19 0.36
CA TYR A 82 7.49 15.41 -0.71
C TYR A 82 6.46 16.48 -0.36
N ALA A 83 5.85 16.39 0.82
CA ALA A 83 4.85 17.36 1.25
C ALA A 83 5.40 18.78 1.43
N GLN A 84 6.68 18.91 1.77
CA GLN A 84 7.34 20.22 1.97
C GLN A 84 7.86 20.86 0.66
N HIS A 85 8.16 20.04 -0.36
CA HIS A 85 8.88 20.52 -1.55
C HIS A 85 8.11 20.37 -2.85
N ILE A 86 7.06 19.53 -2.92
CA ILE A 86 6.15 19.52 -4.07
C ILE A 86 5.19 20.70 -3.92
N SER A 87 5.39 21.71 -4.78
CA SER A 87 4.62 22.95 -4.79
C SER A 87 3.66 23.07 -5.98
N ASN A 88 3.53 22.01 -6.79
CA ASN A 88 2.66 21.97 -7.94
C ASN A 88 1.19 22.03 -7.49
N PRO A 89 0.43 23.11 -7.83
CA PRO A 89 -0.96 23.28 -7.37
C PRO A 89 -1.95 22.28 -7.98
N LYS A 90 -1.57 21.54 -9.03
CA LYS A 90 -2.38 20.46 -9.60
C LYS A 90 -2.30 19.17 -8.78
N VAL A 91 -1.35 19.07 -7.83
CA VAL A 91 -1.09 17.86 -7.03
C VAL A 91 -1.52 18.07 -5.58
N MET A 92 -2.40 17.22 -5.10
CA MET A 92 -2.91 17.26 -3.74
C MET A 92 -2.47 16.01 -2.96
N PHE A 93 -2.15 16.19 -1.70
CA PHE A 93 -1.79 15.10 -0.77
C PHE A 93 -2.99 14.75 0.12
N PRO A 94 -3.63 13.58 -0.06
CA PRO A 94 -4.77 13.18 0.78
C PRO A 94 -4.36 13.08 2.26
N GLY A 95 -5.07 13.79 3.14
CA GLY A 95 -4.85 13.74 4.59
C GLY A 95 -3.50 14.28 5.08
N ALA A 96 -2.78 15.06 4.26
CA ALA A 96 -1.45 15.59 4.60
C ALA A 96 -1.43 16.33 5.94
N GLU A 97 -2.44 17.11 6.25
CA GLU A 97 -2.51 17.86 7.51
C GLU A 97 -2.46 16.95 8.75
N ALA A 98 -3.15 15.81 8.70
CA ALA A 98 -3.22 14.89 9.83
C ALA A 98 -1.88 14.16 10.06
N TRP A 99 -1.28 13.58 9.01
CA TRP A 99 -0.04 12.84 9.18
C TRP A 99 1.19 13.75 9.35
N LEU A 100 1.19 14.99 8.80
CA LEU A 100 2.25 15.98 9.07
C LEU A 100 2.23 16.48 10.53
N ARG A 101 1.04 16.60 11.14
CA ARG A 101 0.93 16.92 12.57
C ARG A 101 1.23 15.74 13.49
N GLY A 102 1.31 14.52 12.96
CA GLY A 102 1.46 13.31 13.76
C GLY A 102 0.14 12.81 14.39
N ASP A 103 -1.00 13.31 13.93
CA ASP A 103 -2.32 12.88 14.43
C ASP A 103 -2.65 11.43 14.04
N VAL A 104 -1.97 10.91 13.00
CA VAL A 104 -2.10 9.52 12.55
C VAL A 104 -0.72 8.91 12.32
N ASP A 105 -0.58 7.64 12.69
CA ASP A 105 0.64 6.87 12.43
C ASP A 105 0.57 6.26 11.02
N HIS A 106 1.32 6.82 10.08
CA HIS A 106 1.35 6.39 8.69
C HIS A 106 2.74 5.91 8.30
N VAL A 107 2.82 4.76 7.63
CA VAL A 107 4.08 4.12 7.23
C VAL A 107 4.35 4.18 5.72
N PHE A 108 3.48 4.85 4.98
CA PHE A 108 3.60 5.10 3.53
C PHE A 108 3.99 3.85 2.73
N HIS A 109 3.19 2.79 2.90
CA HIS A 109 3.31 1.59 2.06
C HIS A 109 3.24 1.95 0.58
N ILE A 110 2.28 2.82 0.22
CA ILE A 110 2.19 3.58 -1.02
C ILE A 110 2.12 5.08 -0.67
N PHE A 111 2.51 5.95 -1.62
CA PHE A 111 2.37 7.39 -1.46
C PHE A 111 1.44 7.93 -2.54
N PRO A 112 0.12 8.00 -2.28
CA PRO A 112 -0.87 8.48 -3.23
C PRO A 112 -0.87 10.02 -3.30
N VAL A 113 -0.99 10.55 -4.50
CA VAL A 113 -1.34 11.94 -4.76
C VAL A 113 -2.63 11.97 -5.57
N LEU A 114 -3.35 13.09 -5.51
CA LEU A 114 -4.52 13.33 -6.36
C LEU A 114 -4.19 14.41 -7.38
N CYS A 115 -4.50 14.16 -8.64
CA CYS A 115 -4.33 15.09 -9.74
C CYS A 115 -5.48 14.93 -10.74
N ALA A 116 -6.20 16.01 -11.04
CA ALA A 116 -7.32 15.96 -12.00
C ALA A 116 -6.86 15.55 -13.41
N CYS A 117 -5.61 15.86 -13.77
CA CYS A 117 -4.97 15.42 -15.02
C CYS A 117 -3.99 14.24 -14.75
N ARG A 118 -4.46 13.24 -13.98
CA ARG A 118 -3.66 12.10 -13.52
C ARG A 118 -2.96 11.34 -14.66
N ASN A 119 -3.65 11.11 -15.77
CA ASN A 119 -3.11 10.33 -16.89
C ASN A 119 -1.96 11.09 -17.60
N GLU A 120 -2.11 12.39 -17.76
CA GLU A 120 -1.08 13.26 -18.33
C GLU A 120 0.13 13.33 -17.40
N LEU A 121 -0.08 13.46 -16.09
CA LEU A 121 0.99 13.42 -15.10
C LEU A 121 1.72 12.06 -15.13
N GLN A 122 0.98 10.96 -15.22
CA GLN A 122 1.56 9.61 -15.30
C GLN A 122 2.45 9.45 -16.53
N GLU A 123 1.97 9.84 -17.71
CA GLU A 123 2.74 9.74 -18.94
C GLU A 123 3.98 10.65 -18.92
N TYR A 124 3.84 11.88 -18.41
CA TYR A 124 4.96 12.78 -18.23
C TYR A 124 6.05 12.19 -17.32
N LEU A 125 5.67 11.67 -16.15
CA LEU A 125 6.60 11.05 -15.21
C LEU A 125 7.28 9.82 -15.81
N LYS A 126 6.54 9.01 -16.58
CA LYS A 126 7.09 7.87 -17.31
C LYS A 126 8.17 8.31 -18.32
N GLN A 127 7.94 9.41 -19.06
CA GLN A 127 8.93 9.96 -19.99
C GLN A 127 10.19 10.49 -19.26
N LYS A 128 10.06 10.85 -17.98
CA LYS A 128 11.17 11.20 -17.10
C LYS A 128 11.82 9.97 -16.42
N GLY A 129 11.41 8.74 -16.76
CA GLY A 129 11.93 7.53 -16.15
C GLY A 129 11.43 7.29 -14.72
N ILE A 130 10.38 8.00 -14.28
CA ILE A 130 9.77 7.85 -12.96
C ILE A 130 8.59 6.88 -13.06
N GLY A 131 8.72 5.70 -12.43
CA GLY A 131 7.66 4.70 -12.36
C GLY A 131 6.56 5.11 -11.38
N THR A 132 5.31 5.02 -11.82
CA THR A 132 4.12 5.33 -11.01
C THR A 132 3.07 4.25 -11.18
N MET A 133 2.11 4.16 -10.27
CA MET A 133 1.04 3.17 -10.33
C MET A 133 -0.28 3.77 -9.86
N ILE A 134 -1.38 3.27 -10.41
CA ILE A 134 -2.74 3.67 -10.02
C ILE A 134 -3.30 2.63 -9.05
N HIS A 135 -3.67 3.03 -7.84
CA HIS A 135 -4.26 2.15 -6.82
C HIS A 135 -5.66 2.64 -6.41
N TYR A 136 -6.73 2.30 -7.16
CA TYR A 136 -6.85 1.44 -8.33
C TYR A 136 -7.68 2.13 -9.42
N PRO A 137 -7.64 1.72 -10.71
CA PRO A 137 -8.30 2.47 -11.77
C PRO A 137 -9.83 2.39 -11.74
N ILE A 138 -10.40 1.31 -11.22
CA ILE A 138 -11.85 1.07 -11.16
C ILE A 138 -12.26 0.87 -9.70
N PRO A 139 -13.22 1.67 -9.18
CA PRO A 139 -13.70 1.51 -7.82
C PRO A 139 -14.47 0.20 -7.63
N PRO A 140 -14.49 -0.39 -6.40
CA PRO A 140 -15.11 -1.71 -6.15
C PRO A 140 -16.55 -1.84 -6.62
N HIS A 141 -17.38 -0.80 -6.43
CA HIS A 141 -18.79 -0.83 -6.80
C HIS A 141 -19.04 -0.75 -8.32
N GLN A 142 -18.01 -0.48 -9.12
CA GLN A 142 -18.05 -0.46 -10.59
C GLN A 142 -17.31 -1.64 -11.22
N GLN A 143 -16.85 -2.61 -10.41
CA GLN A 143 -16.21 -3.83 -10.91
C GLN A 143 -17.25 -4.79 -11.46
N ASP A 144 -16.98 -5.42 -12.59
CA ASP A 144 -17.90 -6.37 -13.26
C ASP A 144 -18.35 -7.55 -12.37
N CYS A 145 -17.55 -7.90 -11.37
CA CYS A 145 -17.87 -8.98 -10.42
C CYS A 145 -18.91 -8.59 -9.36
N TYR A 146 -19.32 -7.31 -9.30
CA TYR A 146 -20.32 -6.79 -8.35
C TYR A 146 -21.44 -6.04 -9.10
N PRO A 147 -22.15 -6.67 -10.04
CA PRO A 147 -23.19 -6.00 -10.83
C PRO A 147 -24.32 -5.41 -9.98
N GLU A 148 -24.57 -6.01 -8.79
CA GLU A 148 -25.56 -5.52 -7.83
C GLU A 148 -25.20 -4.16 -7.22
N TRP A 149 -23.96 -3.70 -7.34
CA TRP A 149 -23.51 -2.40 -6.81
C TRP A 149 -23.43 -1.30 -7.87
N HIS A 150 -23.62 -1.61 -9.15
CA HIS A 150 -23.50 -0.64 -10.23
C HIS A 150 -24.47 0.53 -10.15
N THR A 151 -25.57 0.39 -9.39
CA THR A 151 -26.55 1.46 -9.14
C THR A 151 -26.11 2.44 -8.03
N LEU A 152 -25.02 2.11 -7.28
CA LEU A 152 -24.50 2.98 -6.24
C LEU A 152 -23.78 4.19 -6.86
N SER A 153 -24.01 5.37 -6.28
CA SER A 153 -23.25 6.57 -6.57
C SER A 153 -22.40 6.92 -5.35
N LEU A 154 -21.08 6.84 -5.52
CA LEU A 154 -20.08 7.11 -4.48
C LEU A 154 -19.10 8.19 -4.97
N PRO A 155 -19.53 9.45 -5.07
CA PRO A 155 -18.80 10.48 -5.83
C PRO A 155 -17.39 10.76 -5.30
N ILE A 156 -17.15 10.64 -3.99
CA ILE A 156 -15.82 10.80 -3.40
C ILE A 156 -14.92 9.64 -3.82
N THR A 157 -15.39 8.40 -3.69
CA THR A 157 -14.65 7.20 -4.11
C THR A 157 -14.32 7.27 -5.60
N GLU A 158 -15.31 7.55 -6.42
CA GLU A 158 -15.16 7.65 -7.88
C GLU A 158 -14.16 8.75 -8.27
N ARG A 159 -14.19 9.91 -7.60
CA ARG A 159 -13.22 10.97 -7.78
C ARG A 159 -11.81 10.50 -7.43
N ILE A 160 -11.61 9.84 -6.27
CA ILE A 160 -10.30 9.34 -5.85
C ILE A 160 -9.76 8.37 -6.90
N HIS A 161 -10.56 7.42 -7.39
CA HIS A 161 -10.11 6.47 -8.42
C HIS A 161 -9.78 7.13 -9.76
N ARG A 162 -10.39 8.27 -10.09
CA ARG A 162 -10.04 9.03 -11.29
C ARG A 162 -8.74 9.82 -11.14
N GLU A 163 -8.47 10.36 -9.96
CA GLU A 163 -7.41 11.34 -9.70
C GLU A 163 -6.17 10.75 -9.04
N GLU A 164 -6.26 9.56 -8.42
CA GLU A 164 -5.16 8.96 -7.67
C GLU A 164 -4.03 8.51 -8.57
N LEU A 165 -2.80 8.84 -8.16
CA LEU A 165 -1.55 8.32 -8.69
C LEU A 165 -0.57 8.08 -7.54
N SER A 166 -0.10 6.86 -7.39
CA SER A 166 0.95 6.53 -6.43
C SER A 166 2.32 6.82 -7.03
N ILE A 167 3.03 7.75 -6.42
CA ILE A 167 4.41 8.11 -6.77
C ILE A 167 5.42 7.31 -5.94
N PRO A 168 6.70 7.21 -6.38
CA PRO A 168 7.69 6.40 -5.69
C PRO A 168 7.86 6.80 -4.21
N CYS A 169 7.77 5.83 -3.32
CA CYS A 169 8.11 5.98 -1.90
C CYS A 169 8.64 4.66 -1.39
N ASN A 170 9.97 4.51 -1.37
CA ASN A 170 10.64 3.27 -0.98
C ASN A 170 11.84 3.61 -0.10
N GLN A 171 12.09 2.78 0.92
CA GLN A 171 13.20 2.98 1.85
C GLN A 171 14.59 2.91 1.19
N THR A 172 14.70 2.32 0.00
CA THR A 172 15.97 2.22 -0.73
C THR A 172 16.26 3.44 -1.62
N MET A 173 15.30 4.38 -1.77
CA MET A 173 15.51 5.58 -2.56
C MET A 173 16.61 6.45 -1.96
N THR A 174 17.52 6.91 -2.81
CA THR A 174 18.52 7.93 -2.46
C THR A 174 17.87 9.31 -2.34
N ASP A 175 18.56 10.24 -1.71
CA ASP A 175 18.07 11.62 -1.61
C ASP A 175 18.05 12.33 -2.98
N GLU A 176 18.95 11.94 -3.90
CA GLU A 176 18.96 12.40 -5.29
C GLU A 176 17.70 11.97 -6.03
N GLU A 177 17.31 10.69 -5.91
CA GLU A 177 16.09 10.17 -6.54
C GLU A 177 14.84 10.86 -5.97
N VAL A 178 14.80 11.10 -4.66
CA VAL A 178 13.68 11.81 -4.01
C VAL A 178 13.58 13.24 -4.53
N ARG A 179 14.72 13.97 -4.63
CA ARG A 179 14.77 15.34 -5.22
C ARG A 179 14.31 15.32 -6.67
N TYR A 180 14.79 14.37 -7.45
CA TYR A 180 14.42 14.25 -8.86
C TYR A 180 12.91 14.08 -9.06
N VAL A 181 12.25 13.27 -8.24
CA VAL A 181 10.78 13.12 -8.28
C VAL A 181 10.09 14.45 -7.98
N VAL A 182 10.54 15.19 -6.97
CA VAL A 182 10.00 16.52 -6.62
C VAL A 182 10.15 17.51 -7.77
N GLU A 183 11.34 17.60 -8.34
CA GLU A 183 11.62 18.50 -9.47
C GLU A 183 10.73 18.16 -10.67
N ALA A 184 10.65 16.88 -11.06
CA ALA A 184 9.82 16.46 -12.16
C ALA A 184 8.35 16.83 -11.95
N ILE A 185 7.79 16.61 -10.76
CA ILE A 185 6.40 16.94 -10.45
C ILE A 185 6.18 18.47 -10.48
N ASN A 186 7.11 19.25 -9.95
CA ASN A 186 7.01 20.71 -9.94
C ASN A 186 7.11 21.30 -11.36
N PHE A 187 7.88 20.69 -12.26
CA PHE A 187 7.99 21.14 -13.66
C PHE A 187 6.80 20.72 -14.54
N PHE A 188 5.96 19.78 -14.10
CA PHE A 188 4.80 19.32 -14.88
C PHE A 188 3.81 20.43 -15.26
N LEU A 189 3.79 21.56 -14.56
CA LEU A 189 2.94 22.72 -14.85
C LEU A 189 3.32 23.51 -16.10
N MET A 190 4.58 23.48 -16.48
CA MET A 190 5.15 24.40 -17.48
C MET A 190 4.88 23.96 -18.91
N THR A 191 4.23 22.79 -19.10
CA THR A 191 4.05 22.17 -20.41
C THR A 191 2.57 21.97 -20.81
N ALA A 192 1.62 22.50 -20.04
CA ALA A 192 0.18 22.36 -20.31
C ALA A 192 -0.49 23.71 -20.61
#